data_9537fe8c915585a12df0f3b2a8f0c8c2
#
_entry.id   9537fe8c915585a12df0f3b2a8f0c8c2
#
_cell.length_a   1.000
_cell.length_b   1.000
_cell.length_c   1.000
_cell.angle_alpha   90.00
_cell.angle_beta   90.00
_cell.angle_gamma   90.00
#
_symmetry.space_group_name_H-M   'P 1'
#
loop_
_entity.id
_entity.type
_entity.pdbx_description
1 polymer ?
#
loop_
_entity_poly.entity_id
_entity_poly.type
_entity_poly.pdbx_seq_one_letter_code
_entity_poly.pdbx_strand_id
1 'polypeptide(L)'
;MGFMTIDGQRVEFTNEPNVLTVIRNAEIDIPTLCYHSELSIYGACRLCTVEDDRGKTFASCAEPPRDGMVIYTNTPRLMRYRRTILELLLAAHDRDCTTCVKSGECHLLELAHRMGVDRIRFKNREAKYPIDESSPAIVRNPNKCILCGDCVRMCDNVQSVNAIDFAYRGTSTLVTPAFNKTIAQTNCVNCGQCRVVCPTGAISIKTNIDEVWDALADPNTIVVAQVAPAVRVALGDKFGIPKGENVMGKLVNALHRLGFHEVYDTTYGADLTVIEEAEELLERISSGAKGPLFTSCCPAWVKFCETRYPELADNISTCRSPQQMFGAVIREYYRNPEINQGKKLVSVSIMPCTAKKEEILRPESMTNGRQDVDYVLTTTEVASMIRKSGIRFENIDGESTDMPFGIGSGGGVIFGVTGGVTEAVLRRLQTGHSRVEMDRIRTSGVRGDEGLKELTFDYMGKEIRAAVFNGLGNADKLIKRIQSGEVSYDFVEVMACRRGCIMGGGQPVGAGPRTRKARAKGLYDTDVNMQIKKSNENPMVLALYEGLLKGKTHQLLHRNLGVTEN
;
A
#
# COMPACT_ATOMS: atom_id res chain seq x y z
N MET A 1 28.97 -22.59 2.43
CA MET A 1 28.05 -23.55 3.04
C MET A 1 28.64 -23.89 4.42
N GLY A 2 27.88 -23.66 5.47
CA GLY A 2 28.30 -23.92 6.85
C GLY A 2 27.24 -24.72 7.60
N PHE A 3 27.55 -25.18 8.79
CA PHE A 3 26.67 -25.94 9.65
C PHE A 3 26.59 -25.28 11.02
N MET A 4 25.44 -25.31 11.64
CA MET A 4 25.27 -24.99 13.05
C MET A 4 24.36 -26.03 13.70
N THR A 5 24.49 -26.16 15.04
CA THR A 5 23.63 -27.05 15.82
C THR A 5 22.62 -26.21 16.57
N ILE A 6 21.33 -26.47 16.34
CA ILE A 6 20.20 -25.77 16.96
C ILE A 6 19.38 -26.79 17.76
N ASP A 7 19.33 -26.64 19.09
CA ASP A 7 18.62 -27.55 20.00
C ASP A 7 19.01 -29.03 19.78
N GLY A 8 20.30 -29.30 19.46
CA GLY A 8 20.82 -30.62 19.16
C GLY A 8 20.69 -31.09 17.72
N GLN A 9 19.99 -30.36 16.85
CA GLN A 9 19.81 -30.68 15.43
C GLN A 9 20.87 -29.96 14.58
N ARG A 10 21.50 -30.67 13.64
CA ARG A 10 22.43 -30.09 12.67
C ARG A 10 21.66 -29.42 11.55
N VAL A 11 21.89 -28.12 11.33
CA VAL A 11 21.20 -27.29 10.32
C VAL A 11 22.25 -26.68 9.41
N GLU A 12 22.05 -26.81 8.11
CA GLU A 12 22.88 -26.18 7.07
C GLU A 12 22.47 -24.73 6.85
N PHE A 13 23.42 -23.88 6.52
CA PHE A 13 23.16 -22.51 6.08
C PHE A 13 24.14 -22.09 4.97
N THR A 14 23.76 -21.09 4.19
CA THR A 14 24.55 -20.58 3.07
C THR A 14 24.82 -19.08 3.21
N ASN A 15 23.81 -18.26 2.91
CA ASN A 15 23.90 -16.80 2.88
C ASN A 15 22.85 -16.13 3.76
N GLU A 16 22.36 -16.84 4.78
CA GLU A 16 21.36 -16.28 5.70
C GLU A 16 21.96 -15.07 6.45
N PRO A 17 21.24 -13.93 6.48
CA PRO A 17 21.76 -12.67 7.01
C PRO A 17 21.99 -12.71 8.53
N ASN A 18 21.36 -13.63 9.23
CA ASN A 18 21.45 -13.76 10.69
C ASN A 18 20.99 -15.15 11.16
N VAL A 19 21.35 -15.47 12.40
CA VAL A 19 21.00 -16.73 13.08
C VAL A 19 19.48 -16.94 13.16
N LEU A 20 18.69 -15.87 13.34
CA LEU A 20 17.21 -15.97 13.36
C LEU A 20 16.65 -16.56 12.05
N THR A 21 17.23 -16.20 10.92
CA THR A 21 16.78 -16.71 9.62
C THR A 21 17.07 -18.21 9.51
N VAL A 22 18.25 -18.67 9.97
CA VAL A 22 18.60 -20.10 10.01
C VAL A 22 17.64 -20.88 10.91
N ILE A 23 17.34 -20.34 12.11
CA ILE A 23 16.38 -20.95 13.05
C ILE A 23 15.01 -21.12 12.40
N ARG A 24 14.52 -20.08 11.70
CA ARG A 24 13.21 -20.12 11.03
C ARG A 24 13.18 -21.05 9.81
N ASN A 25 14.29 -21.17 9.09
CA ASN A 25 14.43 -22.14 8.00
C ASN A 25 14.41 -23.59 8.52
N ALA A 26 14.85 -23.82 9.75
CA ALA A 26 14.72 -25.09 10.46
C ALA A 26 13.34 -25.32 11.10
N GLU A 27 12.31 -24.51 10.71
CA GLU A 27 10.92 -24.59 11.19
C GLU A 27 10.74 -24.35 12.69
N ILE A 28 11.73 -23.73 13.35
CA ILE A 28 11.66 -23.35 14.76
C ILE A 28 11.08 -21.93 14.87
N ASP A 29 9.91 -21.82 15.50
CA ASP A 29 9.24 -20.55 15.70
C ASP A 29 9.75 -19.80 16.93
N ILE A 30 10.66 -18.87 16.71
CA ILE A 30 11.22 -17.99 17.74
C ILE A 30 10.52 -16.62 17.71
N PRO A 31 10.03 -16.08 18.86
CA PRO A 31 9.26 -14.85 18.89
C PRO A 31 10.09 -13.61 18.57
N THR A 32 9.48 -12.68 17.84
CA THR A 32 10.06 -11.35 17.54
C THR A 32 8.98 -10.28 17.53
N LEU A 33 9.32 -9.02 17.87
CA LEU A 33 8.42 -7.86 17.72
C LEU A 33 9.08 -6.68 17.00
N CYS A 34 10.41 -6.69 16.81
CA CYS A 34 11.16 -5.61 16.17
C CYS A 34 11.96 -6.07 14.94
N TYR A 35 11.74 -7.29 14.47
CA TYR A 35 12.41 -7.82 13.29
C TYR A 35 11.46 -7.90 12.11
N HIS A 36 11.82 -7.22 11.05
CA HIS A 36 11.16 -7.28 9.77
C HIS A 36 12.20 -7.50 8.67
N SER A 37 11.99 -8.49 7.78
CA SER A 37 12.98 -8.87 6.74
C SER A 37 13.34 -7.74 5.75
N GLU A 38 12.55 -6.69 5.68
CA GLU A 38 12.77 -5.55 4.78
C GLU A 38 13.32 -4.30 5.48
N LEU A 39 13.55 -4.38 6.78
CA LEU A 39 14.11 -3.29 7.57
C LEU A 39 15.52 -3.65 8.04
N SER A 40 16.31 -2.63 8.33
CA SER A 40 17.60 -2.79 8.98
C SER A 40 17.45 -3.48 10.33
N ILE A 41 18.46 -4.23 10.75
CA ILE A 41 18.47 -4.92 12.04
C ILE A 41 18.56 -3.89 13.17
N TYR A 42 17.73 -4.06 14.22
CA TYR A 42 17.71 -3.15 15.36
C TYR A 42 17.95 -3.86 16.71
N GLY A 43 17.37 -5.06 16.90
CA GLY A 43 17.58 -5.88 18.09
C GLY A 43 16.95 -5.33 19.38
N ALA A 44 15.93 -4.45 19.31
CA ALA A 44 15.35 -3.76 20.45
C ALA A 44 14.54 -4.66 21.40
N CYS A 45 13.67 -5.54 20.86
CA CYS A 45 12.72 -6.29 21.67
C CYS A 45 13.33 -7.44 22.46
N ARG A 46 14.49 -7.97 22.06
CA ARG A 46 15.21 -9.07 22.69
C ARG A 46 14.45 -10.40 22.84
N LEU A 47 13.27 -10.55 22.25
CA LEU A 47 12.50 -11.79 22.31
C LEU A 47 13.16 -12.95 21.56
N CYS A 48 13.94 -12.65 20.52
CA CYS A 48 14.70 -13.64 19.75
C CYS A 48 16.02 -14.09 20.43
N THR A 49 16.23 -13.79 21.70
CA THR A 49 17.43 -14.20 22.43
C THR A 49 17.57 -15.71 22.45
N VAL A 50 18.77 -16.18 22.13
CA VAL A 50 19.21 -17.57 22.19
C VAL A 50 20.43 -17.69 23.13
N GLU A 51 20.81 -18.91 23.48
CA GLU A 51 21.93 -19.21 24.36
C GLU A 51 22.94 -20.12 23.62
N ASP A 52 24.23 -19.85 23.72
CA ASP A 52 25.26 -20.71 23.17
C ASP A 52 25.66 -21.86 24.16
N ASP A 53 26.53 -22.75 23.73
CA ASP A 53 27.02 -23.88 24.52
C ASP A 53 27.80 -23.47 25.78
N ARG A 54 28.22 -22.19 25.88
CA ARG A 54 28.91 -21.60 27.03
C ARG A 54 28.00 -20.82 27.96
N GLY A 55 26.68 -20.83 27.68
CA GLY A 55 25.68 -20.11 28.46
C GLY A 55 25.63 -18.60 28.19
N LYS A 56 26.31 -18.09 27.13
CA LYS A 56 26.21 -16.70 26.70
C LYS A 56 24.93 -16.50 25.90
N THR A 57 24.19 -15.45 26.24
CA THR A 57 22.93 -15.08 25.53
C THR A 57 23.13 -13.93 24.55
N PHE A 58 22.51 -14.02 23.38
CA PHE A 58 22.56 -12.98 22.37
C PHE A 58 21.25 -12.93 21.54
N ALA A 59 21.02 -11.82 20.86
CA ALA A 59 19.85 -11.65 19.97
C ALA A 59 20.13 -12.31 18.61
N SER A 60 19.44 -13.40 18.29
CA SER A 60 19.63 -14.16 17.05
C SER A 60 19.39 -13.33 15.78
N CYS A 61 18.54 -12.30 15.83
CA CYS A 61 18.28 -11.41 14.69
C CYS A 61 19.47 -10.49 14.34
N ALA A 62 20.43 -10.31 15.27
CA ALA A 62 21.54 -9.37 15.10
C ALA A 62 22.91 -10.05 14.97
N GLU A 63 22.97 -11.37 15.07
CA GLU A 63 24.22 -12.15 14.99
C GLU A 63 24.26 -12.93 13.67
N PRO A 64 25.33 -12.83 12.87
CA PRO A 64 25.51 -13.65 11.69
C PRO A 64 25.77 -15.12 12.07
N PRO A 65 25.29 -16.10 11.26
CA PRO A 65 25.58 -17.50 11.49
C PRO A 65 27.09 -17.80 11.26
N ARG A 66 27.65 -18.70 12.05
CA ARG A 66 29.05 -19.15 11.93
C ARG A 66 29.10 -20.66 11.92
N ASP A 67 30.04 -21.20 11.14
CA ASP A 67 30.25 -22.64 11.06
C ASP A 67 30.64 -23.22 12.43
N GLY A 68 30.05 -24.36 12.80
CA GLY A 68 30.25 -25.01 14.08
C GLY A 68 29.53 -24.35 15.27
N MET A 69 28.72 -23.30 15.06
CA MET A 69 27.98 -22.64 16.14
C MET A 69 26.94 -23.59 16.75
N VAL A 70 26.93 -23.68 18.09
CA VAL A 70 25.93 -24.45 18.85
C VAL A 70 25.05 -23.49 19.64
N ILE A 71 23.73 -23.59 19.46
CA ILE A 71 22.78 -22.73 20.13
C ILE A 71 21.56 -23.49 20.64
N TYR A 72 20.97 -22.94 21.70
CA TYR A 72 19.72 -23.39 22.29
C TYR A 72 18.67 -22.30 22.20
N THR A 73 17.45 -22.66 21.79
CA THR A 73 16.36 -21.70 21.56
C THR A 73 15.32 -21.68 22.68
N ASN A 74 15.25 -22.71 23.51
CA ASN A 74 14.12 -22.95 24.43
C ASN A 74 14.51 -23.39 25.84
N THR A 75 15.70 -22.99 26.35
CA THR A 75 16.11 -23.32 27.73
C THR A 75 15.17 -22.68 28.77
N PRO A 76 15.03 -23.23 29.99
CA PRO A 76 14.21 -22.63 31.06
C PRO A 76 14.63 -21.19 31.38
N ARG A 77 15.89 -20.83 31.18
CA ARG A 77 16.43 -19.48 31.34
C ARG A 77 15.86 -18.53 30.26
N LEU A 78 15.89 -18.95 28.99
CA LEU A 78 15.34 -18.17 27.87
C LEU A 78 13.84 -17.98 27.99
N MET A 79 13.09 -19.00 28.44
CA MET A 79 11.65 -18.87 28.68
C MET A 79 11.33 -17.82 29.76
N ARG A 80 12.10 -17.81 30.85
CA ARG A 80 11.98 -16.75 31.88
C ARG A 80 12.31 -15.37 31.32
N TYR A 81 13.35 -15.25 30.47
CA TYR A 81 13.69 -13.97 29.84
C TYR A 81 12.57 -13.44 28.98
N ARG A 82 12.04 -14.26 28.07
CA ARG A 82 10.93 -13.86 27.16
C ARG A 82 9.68 -13.44 27.94
N ARG A 83 9.31 -14.20 28.98
CA ARG A 83 8.19 -13.84 29.85
C ARG A 83 8.43 -12.48 30.53
N THR A 84 9.59 -12.27 31.11
CA THR A 84 9.93 -11.00 31.78
C THR A 84 9.94 -9.82 30.79
N ILE A 85 10.48 -10.01 29.57
CA ILE A 85 10.45 -8.98 28.52
C ILE A 85 9.02 -8.64 28.14
N LEU A 86 8.15 -9.62 27.96
CA LEU A 86 6.74 -9.38 27.64
C LEU A 86 6.02 -8.65 28.79
N GLU A 87 6.26 -9.00 30.05
CA GLU A 87 5.73 -8.28 31.20
C GLU A 87 6.17 -6.81 31.21
N LEU A 88 7.44 -6.51 30.88
CA LEU A 88 7.96 -5.14 30.79
C LEU A 88 7.31 -4.37 29.64
N LEU A 89 7.15 -4.98 28.46
CA LEU A 89 6.47 -4.37 27.33
C LEU A 89 5.00 -4.07 27.66
N LEU A 90 4.32 -5.01 28.29
CA LEU A 90 2.92 -4.87 28.70
C LEU A 90 2.72 -3.86 29.86
N ALA A 91 3.73 -3.68 30.70
CA ALA A 91 3.71 -2.68 31.77
C ALA A 91 3.66 -1.24 31.24
N ALA A 92 4.31 -1.00 30.09
CA ALA A 92 4.33 0.32 29.44
C ALA A 92 3.24 0.50 28.36
N HIS A 93 2.51 -0.56 28.04
CA HIS A 93 1.50 -0.61 26.98
C HIS A 93 0.10 -0.41 27.54
N ASP A 94 -0.72 0.42 26.85
CA ASP A 94 -2.15 0.55 27.14
C ASP A 94 -2.87 -0.74 26.74
N ARG A 95 -3.48 -1.41 27.73
CA ARG A 95 -4.03 -2.77 27.63
C ARG A 95 -5.54 -2.83 27.38
N ASP A 96 -6.13 -1.77 26.84
CA ASP A 96 -7.54 -1.75 26.43
C ASP A 96 -7.77 -2.65 25.21
N CYS A 97 -7.49 -3.95 25.36
CA CYS A 97 -7.46 -4.90 24.24
C CYS A 97 -8.82 -5.09 23.57
N THR A 98 -9.91 -5.00 24.33
CA THR A 98 -11.28 -5.17 23.81
C THR A 98 -11.71 -4.07 22.85
N THR A 99 -11.22 -2.85 23.04
CA THR A 99 -11.49 -1.69 22.18
C THR A 99 -10.34 -1.36 21.23
N CYS A 100 -9.27 -2.16 21.25
CA CYS A 100 -8.10 -1.91 20.45
C CYS A 100 -8.35 -2.23 18.97
N VAL A 101 -7.85 -1.38 18.05
CA VAL A 101 -7.89 -1.61 16.60
C VAL A 101 -7.18 -2.90 16.15
N LYS A 102 -6.34 -3.50 17.00
CA LYS A 102 -5.67 -4.79 16.79
C LYS A 102 -6.34 -5.94 17.54
N SER A 103 -7.52 -5.75 18.11
CA SER A 103 -8.24 -6.83 18.80
C SER A 103 -8.41 -8.05 17.87
N GLY A 104 -8.07 -9.24 18.37
CA GLY A 104 -8.08 -10.49 17.59
C GLY A 104 -6.90 -10.69 16.60
N GLU A 105 -6.05 -9.68 16.39
CA GLU A 105 -4.91 -9.75 15.45
C GLU A 105 -3.61 -9.16 16.05
N CYS A 106 -3.50 -9.11 17.38
CA CYS A 106 -2.38 -8.48 18.07
C CYS A 106 -1.29 -9.50 18.38
N HIS A 107 -0.14 -9.38 17.72
CA HIS A 107 1.00 -10.27 17.94
C HIS A 107 1.60 -10.15 19.35
N LEU A 108 1.56 -8.97 19.98
CA LEU A 108 1.98 -8.81 21.37
C LEU A 108 1.08 -9.61 22.32
N LEU A 109 -0.25 -9.57 22.11
CA LEU A 109 -1.22 -10.32 22.93
C LEU A 109 -1.06 -11.84 22.73
N GLU A 110 -0.91 -12.27 21.47
CA GLU A 110 -0.64 -13.68 21.14
C GLU A 110 0.62 -14.20 21.85
N LEU A 111 1.72 -13.45 21.80
CA LEU A 111 2.96 -13.82 22.48
C LEU A 111 2.81 -13.83 24.00
N ALA A 112 2.03 -12.91 24.57
CA ALA A 112 1.75 -12.89 26.01
C ALA A 112 1.02 -14.17 26.46
N HIS A 113 0.01 -14.59 25.71
CA HIS A 113 -0.69 -15.87 25.95
C HIS A 113 0.24 -17.07 25.78
N ARG A 114 1.00 -17.11 24.68
CA ARG A 114 1.94 -18.20 24.39
C ARG A 114 3.00 -18.37 25.49
N MET A 115 3.48 -17.28 26.08
CA MET A 115 4.50 -17.30 27.15
C MET A 115 3.90 -17.38 28.56
N GLY A 116 2.59 -17.54 28.69
CA GLY A 116 1.90 -17.70 29.97
C GLY A 116 2.05 -16.46 30.87
N VAL A 117 1.95 -15.26 30.30
CA VAL A 117 1.96 -14.01 31.09
C VAL A 117 0.55 -13.84 31.69
N ASP A 118 0.40 -14.22 32.95
CA ASP A 118 -0.86 -14.16 33.72
C ASP A 118 -0.98 -12.91 34.61
N ARG A 119 0.15 -12.30 34.94
CA ARG A 119 0.22 -11.07 35.74
C ARG A 119 1.38 -10.21 35.30
N ILE A 120 1.26 -8.90 35.51
CA ILE A 120 2.30 -7.92 35.25
C ILE A 120 2.83 -7.43 36.61
N ARG A 121 4.07 -7.78 36.91
CA ARG A 121 4.73 -7.46 38.18
C ARG A 121 5.26 -6.02 38.23
N PHE A 122 5.45 -5.38 37.07
CA PHE A 122 6.05 -4.07 36.95
C PHE A 122 4.96 -2.99 36.98
N LYS A 123 5.25 -1.85 37.63
CA LYS A 123 4.33 -0.71 37.67
C LYS A 123 4.16 -0.13 36.27
N ASN A 124 2.94 0.32 35.96
CA ASN A 124 2.64 0.99 34.71
C ASN A 124 3.32 2.37 34.64
N ARG A 125 3.54 2.83 33.42
CA ARG A 125 3.93 4.21 33.14
C ARG A 125 2.75 5.12 33.49
N GLU A 126 2.97 6.12 34.33
CA GLU A 126 1.89 7.01 34.79
C GLU A 126 1.47 8.03 33.73
N ALA A 127 2.39 8.42 32.83
CA ALA A 127 2.11 9.43 31.82
C ALA A 127 1.32 8.85 30.62
N LYS A 128 0.12 9.38 30.40
CA LYS A 128 -0.62 9.19 29.15
C LYS A 128 -0.32 10.32 28.17
N TYR A 129 -0.08 9.95 26.91
CA TYR A 129 0.17 10.90 25.82
C TYR A 129 -1.12 11.10 25.00
N PRO A 130 -1.34 12.29 24.43
CA PRO A 130 -2.48 12.52 23.55
C PRO A 130 -2.39 11.64 22.30
N ILE A 131 -3.54 11.20 21.82
CA ILE A 131 -3.67 10.52 20.54
C ILE A 131 -3.61 11.57 19.44
N ASP A 132 -2.80 11.34 18.41
CA ASP A 132 -2.67 12.24 17.27
C ASP A 132 -3.54 11.74 16.11
N GLU A 133 -4.66 12.42 15.88
CA GLU A 133 -5.64 12.17 14.82
C GLU A 133 -5.63 13.26 13.74
N SER A 134 -4.58 14.07 13.70
CA SER A 134 -4.49 15.23 12.80
C SER A 134 -4.38 14.86 11.32
N SER A 135 -3.81 13.68 11.00
CA SER A 135 -3.73 13.20 9.62
C SER A 135 -5.09 12.72 9.11
N PRO A 136 -5.44 12.95 7.84
CA PRO A 136 -6.64 12.37 7.24
C PRO A 136 -6.54 10.86 7.01
N ALA A 137 -5.36 10.27 7.13
CA ALA A 137 -5.08 8.89 6.72
C ALA A 137 -4.71 7.95 7.87
N ILE A 138 -3.97 8.43 8.86
CA ILE A 138 -3.45 7.61 9.96
C ILE A 138 -3.70 8.26 11.32
N VAL A 139 -3.88 7.42 12.33
CA VAL A 139 -3.96 7.79 13.74
C VAL A 139 -2.74 7.24 14.46
N ARG A 140 -2.15 8.04 15.35
CA ARG A 140 -1.03 7.64 16.21
C ARG A 140 -1.45 7.65 17.67
N ASN A 141 -1.34 6.49 18.31
CA ASN A 141 -1.56 6.33 19.75
C ASN A 141 -0.24 5.93 20.43
N PRO A 142 0.51 6.89 20.99
CA PRO A 142 1.80 6.61 21.64
C PRO A 142 1.69 5.67 22.84
N ASN A 143 0.52 5.58 23.48
CA ASN A 143 0.31 4.74 24.66
C ASN A 143 0.31 3.24 24.32
N LYS A 144 0.16 2.89 23.04
CA LYS A 144 0.24 1.51 22.52
C LYS A 144 1.60 1.21 21.88
N CYS A 145 2.57 2.13 21.96
CA CYS A 145 3.89 1.96 21.38
C CYS A 145 4.80 1.13 22.29
N ILE A 146 5.47 0.12 21.72
CA ILE A 146 6.46 -0.73 22.39
C ILE A 146 7.90 -0.35 22.04
N LEU A 147 8.13 0.78 21.40
CA LEU A 147 9.45 1.32 21.04
C LEU A 147 10.31 0.34 20.18
N CYS A 148 9.68 -0.46 19.32
CA CYS A 148 10.39 -1.41 18.46
C CYS A 148 11.19 -0.73 17.33
N GLY A 149 10.88 0.52 16.97
CA GLY A 149 11.56 1.29 15.95
C GLY A 149 11.25 0.90 14.50
N ASP A 150 10.34 -0.05 14.26
CA ASP A 150 10.03 -0.51 12.89
C ASP A 150 9.43 0.61 12.04
N CYS A 151 8.53 1.40 12.59
CA CYS A 151 7.91 2.54 11.89
C CYS A 151 8.92 3.66 11.60
N VAL A 152 9.87 3.92 12.48
CA VAL A 152 10.95 4.91 12.28
C VAL A 152 11.82 4.46 11.11
N ARG A 153 12.34 3.23 11.15
CA ARG A 153 13.19 2.68 10.08
C ARG A 153 12.45 2.54 8.74
N MET A 154 11.14 2.25 8.77
CA MET A 154 10.32 2.26 7.56
C MET A 154 10.22 3.67 6.98
N CYS A 155 9.97 4.68 7.83
CA CYS A 155 9.82 6.06 7.39
C CYS A 155 11.14 6.68 6.92
N ASP A 156 12.25 6.35 7.59
CA ASP A 156 13.60 6.82 7.25
C ASP A 156 14.23 5.98 6.12
N ASN A 157 14.58 4.73 6.39
CA ASN A 157 15.44 3.94 5.49
C ASN A 157 14.73 3.48 4.21
N VAL A 158 13.40 3.26 4.26
CA VAL A 158 12.63 2.75 3.11
C VAL A 158 11.94 3.87 2.35
N GLN A 159 11.36 4.83 3.07
CA GLN A 159 10.57 5.89 2.46
C GLN A 159 11.32 7.23 2.33
N SER A 160 12.45 7.41 3.00
CA SER A 160 13.21 8.68 3.02
C SER A 160 12.36 9.93 3.36
N VAL A 161 11.29 9.75 4.14
CA VAL A 161 10.36 10.84 4.51
C VAL A 161 10.72 11.46 5.85
N ASN A 162 11.18 10.65 6.82
CA ASN A 162 11.64 11.09 8.15
C ASN A 162 10.61 11.90 8.96
N ALA A 163 9.32 11.54 8.83
CA ALA A 163 8.24 12.25 9.52
C ALA A 163 8.18 11.96 11.03
N ILE A 164 8.73 10.84 11.48
CA ILE A 164 8.75 10.38 12.87
C ILE A 164 10.10 9.80 13.23
N ASP A 165 10.54 10.05 14.47
CA ASP A 165 11.76 9.49 15.02
C ASP A 165 11.63 9.32 16.54
N PHE A 166 12.66 8.74 17.17
CA PHE A 166 12.77 8.70 18.63
C PHE A 166 13.09 10.09 19.19
N ALA A 167 12.32 10.49 20.17
CA ALA A 167 12.56 11.69 20.97
C ALA A 167 12.76 11.31 22.44
N TYR A 168 13.46 12.19 23.17
CA TYR A 168 13.79 12.01 24.59
C TYR A 168 14.68 10.79 24.85
N ARG A 169 14.83 10.41 26.13
CA ARG A 169 15.67 9.28 26.53
C ARG A 169 15.15 8.59 27.79
N GLY A 170 15.64 7.39 28.05
CA GLY A 170 15.25 6.60 29.21
C GLY A 170 13.76 6.26 29.20
N THR A 171 13.11 6.40 30.33
CA THR A 171 11.68 6.11 30.50
C THR A 171 10.77 7.09 29.74
N SER A 172 11.28 8.26 29.35
CA SER A 172 10.55 9.27 28.60
C SER A 172 10.66 9.11 27.07
N THR A 173 11.40 8.09 26.59
CA THR A 173 11.54 7.85 25.15
C THR A 173 10.18 7.67 24.48
N LEU A 174 9.99 8.37 23.37
CA LEU A 174 8.76 8.39 22.61
C LEU A 174 9.07 8.40 21.12
N VAL A 175 8.27 7.72 20.30
CA VAL A 175 8.31 7.89 18.83
C VAL A 175 7.33 9.01 18.47
N THR A 176 7.83 10.10 17.91
CA THR A 176 7.03 11.30 17.64
C THR A 176 7.65 12.12 16.48
N PRO A 177 6.89 13.00 15.83
CA PRO A 177 7.45 14.03 14.98
C PRO A 177 8.38 14.98 15.77
N ALA A 178 9.31 15.62 15.05
CA ALA A 178 10.22 16.60 15.63
C ALA A 178 9.43 17.73 16.34
N PHE A 179 9.97 18.21 17.47
CA PHE A 179 9.40 19.30 18.27
C PHE A 179 7.96 19.03 18.76
N ASN A 180 7.57 17.75 18.92
CA ASN A 180 6.22 17.33 19.30
C ASN A 180 5.10 17.89 18.41
N LYS A 181 5.40 18.17 17.15
CA LYS A 181 4.39 18.52 16.16
C LYS A 181 3.40 17.36 15.97
N THR A 182 2.21 17.68 15.48
CA THR A 182 1.29 16.66 14.99
C THR A 182 1.79 16.09 13.68
N ILE A 183 1.33 14.89 13.30
CA ILE A 183 1.76 14.27 12.04
C ILE A 183 1.37 15.10 10.81
N ALA A 184 0.25 15.81 10.85
CA ALA A 184 -0.19 16.72 9.80
C ALA A 184 0.75 17.92 9.58
N GLN A 185 1.53 18.30 10.60
CA GLN A 185 2.50 19.41 10.52
C GLN A 185 3.88 18.96 10.03
N THR A 186 3.98 17.75 9.52
CA THR A 186 5.24 17.17 8.99
C THR A 186 5.15 16.93 7.49
N ASN A 187 6.27 16.51 6.91
CA ASN A 187 6.34 16.08 5.51
C ASN A 187 5.76 14.66 5.30
N CYS A 188 4.90 14.17 6.19
CA CYS A 188 4.27 12.87 6.06
C CYS A 188 3.47 12.80 4.76
N VAL A 189 3.77 11.80 3.93
CA VAL A 189 3.10 11.54 2.65
C VAL A 189 1.91 10.59 2.77
N ASN A 190 1.48 10.30 3.98
CA ASN A 190 0.31 9.45 4.30
C ASN A 190 0.33 8.03 3.69
N CYS A 191 1.51 7.51 3.30
CA CYS A 191 1.65 6.19 2.65
C CYS A 191 1.22 5.00 3.52
N GLY A 192 1.11 5.16 4.84
CA GLY A 192 0.69 4.12 5.79
C GLY A 192 1.67 2.95 5.97
N GLN A 193 2.86 3.00 5.42
CA GLN A 193 3.83 1.90 5.53
C GLN A 193 4.32 1.72 6.98
N CYS A 194 4.36 2.79 7.78
CA CYS A 194 4.62 2.71 9.22
C CYS A 194 3.56 1.88 9.97
N ARG A 195 2.28 1.92 9.55
CA ARG A 195 1.20 1.06 10.09
C ARG A 195 1.42 -0.41 9.70
N VAL A 196 1.87 -0.68 8.47
CA VAL A 196 2.07 -2.05 7.97
C VAL A 196 3.08 -2.81 8.82
N VAL A 197 4.13 -2.15 9.29
CA VAL A 197 5.20 -2.75 10.11
C VAL A 197 4.95 -2.63 11.62
N CYS A 198 3.94 -1.89 12.06
CA CYS A 198 3.65 -1.72 13.49
C CYS A 198 3.07 -3.02 14.08
N PRO A 199 3.75 -3.66 15.05
CA PRO A 199 3.28 -4.92 15.66
C PRO A 199 2.11 -4.75 16.62
N THR A 200 1.82 -3.50 17.01
CA THR A 200 0.75 -3.14 17.96
C THR A 200 -0.26 -2.19 17.33
N GLY A 201 -1.24 -1.71 18.11
CA GLY A 201 -2.22 -0.70 17.68
C GLY A 201 -1.73 0.76 17.82
N ALA A 202 -0.41 1.00 17.88
CA ALA A 202 0.14 2.35 18.03
C ALA A 202 -0.03 3.22 16.78
N ILE A 203 -0.13 2.60 15.60
CA ILE A 203 -0.44 3.29 14.34
C ILE A 203 -1.59 2.55 13.67
N SER A 204 -2.67 3.27 13.39
CA SER A 204 -3.88 2.74 12.76
C SER A 204 -4.32 3.63 11.58
N ILE A 205 -5.30 3.17 10.82
CA ILE A 205 -5.96 3.96 9.77
C ILE A 205 -6.96 4.89 10.45
N LYS A 206 -7.07 6.13 9.99
CA LYS A 206 -8.20 7.00 10.31
C LYS A 206 -9.40 6.50 9.50
N THR A 207 -10.40 6.00 10.19
CA THR A 207 -11.54 5.34 9.54
C THR A 207 -12.54 6.34 8.97
N ASN A 208 -13.25 5.93 7.90
CA ASN A 208 -14.44 6.60 7.37
C ASN A 208 -15.65 5.62 7.36
N ILE A 209 -15.60 4.58 8.18
CA ILE A 209 -16.66 3.55 8.21
C ILE A 209 -17.98 4.14 8.66
N ASP A 210 -17.96 4.98 9.69
CA ASP A 210 -19.19 5.50 10.30
C ASP A 210 -19.87 6.50 9.34
N GLU A 211 -19.10 7.38 8.69
CA GLU A 211 -19.62 8.31 7.69
C GLU A 211 -20.23 7.59 6.48
N VAL A 212 -19.62 6.46 6.08
CA VAL A 212 -20.18 5.65 4.99
C VAL A 212 -21.43 4.91 5.44
N TRP A 213 -21.50 4.41 6.69
CA TRP A 213 -22.73 3.83 7.23
C TRP A 213 -23.88 4.83 7.30
N ASP A 214 -23.61 6.06 7.71
CA ASP A 214 -24.60 7.14 7.74
C ASP A 214 -25.12 7.45 6.32
N ALA A 215 -24.24 7.48 5.33
CA ALA A 215 -24.62 7.70 3.93
C ALA A 215 -25.47 6.53 3.37
N LEU A 216 -25.14 5.28 3.72
CA LEU A 216 -25.91 4.10 3.29
C LEU A 216 -27.28 4.02 3.94
N ALA A 217 -27.44 4.58 5.15
CA ALA A 217 -28.70 4.62 5.89
C ALA A 217 -29.64 5.76 5.44
N ASP A 218 -29.13 6.79 4.75
CA ASP A 218 -29.93 7.94 4.29
C ASP A 218 -30.71 7.58 3.02
N PRO A 219 -32.06 7.54 3.05
CA PRO A 219 -32.89 7.21 1.89
C PRO A 219 -32.83 8.23 0.75
N ASN A 220 -32.33 9.44 1.03
CA ASN A 220 -32.16 10.53 0.05
C ASN A 220 -30.79 10.50 -0.63
N THR A 221 -30.00 9.46 -0.37
CA THR A 221 -28.63 9.32 -0.88
C THR A 221 -28.53 8.11 -1.80
N ILE A 222 -27.79 8.26 -2.90
CA ILE A 222 -27.29 7.16 -3.74
C ILE A 222 -25.81 6.98 -3.39
N VAL A 223 -25.43 5.83 -2.86
CA VAL A 223 -24.04 5.52 -2.52
C VAL A 223 -23.46 4.58 -3.56
N VAL A 224 -22.41 5.04 -4.23
CA VAL A 224 -21.73 4.30 -5.30
C VAL A 224 -20.30 3.98 -4.90
N ALA A 225 -19.85 2.76 -5.16
CA ALA A 225 -18.48 2.33 -4.88
C ALA A 225 -17.65 2.20 -6.16
N GLN A 226 -16.36 2.57 -6.09
CA GLN A 226 -15.34 2.17 -7.06
C GLN A 226 -14.24 1.36 -6.36
N VAL A 227 -13.87 0.21 -6.92
CA VAL A 227 -12.95 -0.75 -6.30
C VAL A 227 -11.62 -0.82 -7.04
N ALA A 228 -10.51 -0.53 -6.36
CA ALA A 228 -9.18 -0.59 -6.95
C ALA A 228 -8.72 -2.03 -7.25
N PRO A 229 -7.90 -2.23 -8.32
CA PRO A 229 -7.45 -3.55 -8.76
C PRO A 229 -6.80 -4.40 -7.65
N ALA A 230 -5.94 -3.82 -6.82
CA ALA A 230 -5.21 -4.56 -5.79
C ALA A 230 -6.07 -5.03 -4.60
N VAL A 231 -7.30 -4.52 -4.45
CA VAL A 231 -8.22 -4.93 -3.39
C VAL A 231 -8.68 -6.38 -3.60
N ARG A 232 -9.01 -6.73 -4.86
CA ARG A 232 -9.54 -8.05 -5.25
C ARG A 232 -8.66 -9.24 -4.91
N VAL A 233 -7.33 -9.04 -4.80
CA VAL A 233 -6.35 -10.11 -4.53
C VAL A 233 -5.85 -10.12 -3.09
N ALA A 234 -6.33 -9.20 -2.25
CA ALA A 234 -5.88 -9.08 -0.87
C ALA A 234 -7.02 -9.18 0.17
N LEU A 235 -8.26 -8.83 -0.20
CA LEU A 235 -9.41 -8.85 0.70
C LEU A 235 -9.67 -10.26 1.25
N GLY A 236 -9.55 -11.30 0.41
CA GLY A 236 -9.73 -12.70 0.77
C GLY A 236 -8.84 -13.17 1.92
N ASP A 237 -7.68 -12.51 2.11
CA ASP A 237 -6.77 -12.79 3.24
C ASP A 237 -7.44 -12.69 4.62
N LYS A 238 -8.48 -11.85 4.74
CA LYS A 238 -9.22 -11.62 5.98
C LYS A 238 -10.34 -12.65 6.22
N PHE A 239 -10.65 -13.48 5.23
CA PHE A 239 -11.75 -14.42 5.24
C PHE A 239 -11.32 -15.88 5.01
N GLY A 240 -10.02 -16.18 5.17
CA GLY A 240 -9.49 -17.53 5.00
C GLY A 240 -9.43 -18.03 3.56
N ILE A 241 -9.71 -17.17 2.58
CA ILE A 241 -9.63 -17.50 1.14
C ILE A 241 -8.14 -17.62 0.72
N PRO A 242 -7.81 -18.51 -0.24
CA PRO A 242 -6.44 -18.67 -0.71
C PRO A 242 -5.79 -17.35 -1.12
N LYS A 243 -4.52 -17.17 -0.75
CA LYS A 243 -3.79 -15.92 -0.98
C LYS A 243 -3.70 -15.61 -2.47
N GLY A 244 -4.07 -14.38 -2.84
CA GLY A 244 -4.01 -13.91 -4.22
C GLY A 244 -5.20 -14.32 -5.10
N GLU A 245 -6.17 -15.04 -4.57
CA GLU A 245 -7.41 -15.32 -5.29
C GLU A 245 -8.17 -14.02 -5.59
N ASN A 246 -8.69 -13.93 -6.81
CA ASN A 246 -9.50 -12.78 -7.22
C ASN A 246 -10.92 -12.93 -6.67
N VAL A 247 -11.24 -12.12 -5.66
CA VAL A 247 -12.56 -12.12 -4.99
C VAL A 247 -13.45 -10.94 -5.44
N MET A 248 -13.20 -10.34 -6.61
CA MET A 248 -13.95 -9.15 -7.04
C MET A 248 -15.45 -9.41 -7.08
N GLY A 249 -15.90 -10.51 -7.68
CA GLY A 249 -17.33 -10.82 -7.74
C GLY A 249 -17.97 -10.98 -6.36
N LYS A 250 -17.30 -11.67 -5.43
CA LYS A 250 -17.78 -11.77 -4.03
C LYS A 250 -17.82 -10.40 -3.35
N LEU A 251 -16.85 -9.53 -3.64
CA LEU A 251 -16.84 -8.17 -3.09
C LEU A 251 -18.01 -7.35 -3.62
N VAL A 252 -18.34 -7.44 -4.91
CA VAL A 252 -19.52 -6.75 -5.50
C VAL A 252 -20.79 -7.18 -4.77
N ASN A 253 -21.05 -8.49 -4.65
CA ASN A 253 -22.20 -9.02 -3.91
C ASN A 253 -22.22 -8.53 -2.45
N ALA A 254 -21.08 -8.56 -1.76
CA ALA A 254 -21.00 -8.09 -0.38
C ALA A 254 -21.34 -6.59 -0.26
N LEU A 255 -20.88 -5.75 -1.19
CA LEU A 255 -21.16 -4.32 -1.19
C LEU A 255 -22.64 -4.04 -1.46
N HIS A 256 -23.30 -4.74 -2.40
CA HIS A 256 -24.74 -4.65 -2.59
C HIS A 256 -25.51 -5.03 -1.32
N ARG A 257 -25.11 -6.10 -0.64
CA ARG A 257 -25.70 -6.49 0.67
C ARG A 257 -25.47 -5.46 1.79
N LEU A 258 -24.40 -4.67 1.71
CA LEU A 258 -24.15 -3.57 2.63
C LEU A 258 -24.99 -2.33 2.32
N GLY A 259 -25.66 -2.28 1.14
CA GLY A 259 -26.54 -1.20 0.73
C GLY A 259 -25.95 -0.25 -0.32
N PHE A 260 -24.77 -0.54 -0.88
CA PHE A 260 -24.27 0.22 -2.04
C PHE A 260 -25.19 0.02 -3.22
N HIS A 261 -25.56 1.11 -3.91
CA HIS A 261 -26.49 1.08 -5.03
C HIS A 261 -25.84 0.51 -6.29
N GLU A 262 -24.59 0.91 -6.55
CA GLU A 262 -23.80 0.44 -7.67
C GLU A 262 -22.33 0.30 -7.29
N VAL A 263 -21.67 -0.70 -7.88
CA VAL A 263 -20.28 -1.06 -7.61
C VAL A 263 -19.50 -1.18 -8.90
N TYR A 264 -18.60 -0.25 -9.11
CA TYR A 264 -17.76 -0.15 -10.29
C TYR A 264 -16.33 -0.62 -10.04
N ASP A 265 -15.61 -0.89 -11.12
CA ASP A 265 -14.20 -1.27 -11.09
C ASP A 265 -13.31 -0.07 -11.46
N THR A 266 -12.43 0.37 -10.55
CA THR A 266 -11.46 1.46 -10.82
C THR A 266 -10.47 1.08 -11.94
N THR A 267 -10.46 -0.16 -12.41
CA THR A 267 -9.76 -0.57 -13.64
C THR A 267 -10.18 0.29 -14.83
N TYR A 268 -11.45 0.70 -14.88
CA TYR A 268 -11.96 1.66 -15.87
C TYR A 268 -11.25 3.03 -15.78
N GLY A 269 -11.08 3.56 -14.58
CA GLY A 269 -10.31 4.79 -14.35
C GLY A 269 -8.83 4.64 -14.69
N ALA A 270 -8.27 3.44 -14.49
CA ALA A 270 -6.90 3.13 -14.90
C ALA A 270 -6.75 3.14 -16.43
N ASP A 271 -7.76 2.68 -17.18
CA ASP A 271 -7.77 2.76 -18.63
C ASP A 271 -7.75 4.22 -19.14
N LEU A 272 -8.48 5.13 -18.48
CA LEU A 272 -8.42 6.56 -18.75
C LEU A 272 -7.01 7.10 -18.51
N THR A 273 -6.41 6.75 -17.37
CA THR A 273 -5.05 7.21 -17.02
C THR A 273 -4.02 6.74 -18.06
N VAL A 274 -4.11 5.50 -18.54
CA VAL A 274 -3.19 4.97 -19.57
C VAL A 274 -3.30 5.77 -20.87
N ILE A 275 -4.52 6.14 -21.27
CA ILE A 275 -4.74 6.89 -22.50
C ILE A 275 -4.12 8.29 -22.38
N GLU A 276 -4.46 9.01 -21.32
CA GLU A 276 -3.98 10.39 -21.13
C GLU A 276 -2.47 10.46 -20.85
N GLU A 277 -1.91 9.59 -19.98
CA GLU A 277 -0.45 9.57 -19.71
C GLU A 277 0.38 9.16 -20.94
N ALA A 278 -0.15 8.26 -21.78
CA ALA A 278 0.53 7.92 -23.03
C ALA A 278 0.52 9.08 -24.03
N GLU A 279 -0.57 9.82 -24.16
CA GLU A 279 -0.65 11.03 -25.00
C GLU A 279 0.32 12.10 -24.48
N GLU A 280 0.33 12.38 -23.17
CA GLU A 280 1.25 13.34 -22.55
C GLU A 280 2.73 12.95 -22.78
N LEU A 281 3.06 11.64 -22.66
CA LEU A 281 4.40 11.14 -22.97
C LEU A 281 4.78 11.42 -24.44
N LEU A 282 3.89 11.15 -25.38
CA LEU A 282 4.14 11.39 -26.82
C LEU A 282 4.30 12.87 -27.12
N GLU A 283 3.51 13.74 -26.52
CA GLU A 283 3.64 15.19 -26.64
C GLU A 283 5.00 15.69 -26.12
N ARG A 284 5.43 15.21 -24.94
CA ARG A 284 6.75 15.56 -24.39
C ARG A 284 7.90 15.08 -25.28
N ILE A 285 7.81 13.88 -25.81
CA ILE A 285 8.81 13.33 -26.74
C ILE A 285 8.85 14.13 -28.03
N SER A 286 7.73 14.56 -28.58
CA SER A 286 7.64 15.32 -29.82
C SER A 286 8.11 16.76 -29.67
N SER A 287 7.80 17.40 -28.54
CA SER A 287 8.22 18.77 -28.22
C SER A 287 9.68 18.89 -27.77
N GLY A 288 10.35 17.76 -27.49
CA GLY A 288 11.73 17.77 -26.99
C GLY A 288 11.83 18.31 -25.55
N ALA A 289 10.78 18.14 -24.74
CA ALA A 289 10.76 18.57 -23.34
C ALA A 289 11.90 17.91 -22.54
N LYS A 290 12.50 18.67 -21.64
CA LYS A 290 13.64 18.20 -20.84
C LYS A 290 13.17 17.36 -19.64
N GLY A 291 13.95 16.33 -19.33
CA GLY A 291 13.72 15.42 -18.20
C GLY A 291 12.59 14.44 -18.41
N PRO A 292 12.43 13.44 -17.52
CA PRO A 292 11.41 12.39 -17.65
C PRO A 292 10.01 12.92 -17.36
N LEU A 293 9.00 12.22 -17.90
CA LEU A 293 7.63 12.27 -17.37
C LEU A 293 7.52 11.28 -16.22
N PHE A 294 7.24 11.77 -15.02
CA PHE A 294 6.91 10.93 -13.86
C PHE A 294 5.41 10.66 -13.80
N THR A 295 5.02 9.40 -13.52
CA THR A 295 3.60 9.07 -13.32
C THR A 295 3.00 9.78 -12.11
N SER A 296 1.70 10.10 -12.15
CA SER A 296 0.97 10.80 -11.09
C SER A 296 0.00 9.92 -10.29
N CYS A 297 -0.16 8.65 -10.63
CA CYS A 297 -1.16 7.76 -10.03
C CYS A 297 -0.96 7.48 -8.52
N CYS A 298 0.25 7.66 -7.98
CA CYS A 298 0.58 7.45 -6.57
C CYS A 298 0.64 8.78 -5.78
N PRO A 299 -0.39 9.14 -4.97
CA PRO A 299 -0.44 10.42 -4.27
C PRO A 299 0.67 10.60 -3.23
N ALA A 300 1.15 9.53 -2.63
CA ALA A 300 2.27 9.60 -1.70
C ALA A 300 3.59 9.97 -2.41
N TRP A 301 3.77 9.51 -3.66
CA TRP A 301 4.88 9.93 -4.50
C TRP A 301 4.74 11.39 -4.92
N VAL A 302 3.58 11.78 -5.43
CA VAL A 302 3.32 13.17 -5.86
C VAL A 302 3.64 14.14 -4.72
N LYS A 303 3.10 13.91 -3.53
CA LYS A 303 3.38 14.74 -2.35
C LYS A 303 4.87 14.73 -1.96
N PHE A 304 5.53 13.58 -2.03
CA PHE A 304 6.97 13.48 -1.77
C PHE A 304 7.77 14.35 -2.75
N CYS A 305 7.46 14.27 -4.04
CA CYS A 305 8.13 15.03 -5.07
C CYS A 305 7.91 16.55 -4.88
N GLU A 306 6.67 16.98 -4.75
CA GLU A 306 6.29 18.38 -4.53
C GLU A 306 6.95 18.99 -3.28
N THR A 307 7.10 18.18 -2.22
CA THR A 307 7.67 18.67 -0.95
C THR A 307 9.20 18.68 -0.96
N ARG A 308 9.83 17.68 -1.57
CA ARG A 308 11.29 17.48 -1.50
C ARG A 308 12.03 17.92 -2.74
N TYR A 309 11.37 17.90 -3.89
CA TYR A 309 11.90 18.21 -5.22
C TYR A 309 10.93 19.10 -6.00
N PRO A 310 10.59 20.31 -5.46
CA PRO A 310 9.60 21.18 -6.09
C PRO A 310 9.98 21.59 -7.51
N GLU A 311 11.28 21.60 -7.83
CA GLU A 311 11.81 21.88 -9.17
C GLU A 311 11.46 20.80 -10.21
N LEU A 312 10.99 19.63 -9.78
CA LEU A 312 10.50 18.55 -10.65
C LEU A 312 8.97 18.49 -10.76
N ALA A 313 8.26 19.45 -10.19
CA ALA A 313 6.80 19.45 -10.21
C ALA A 313 6.25 19.41 -11.64
N ASP A 314 6.85 20.14 -12.58
CA ASP A 314 6.47 20.17 -14.00
C ASP A 314 6.84 18.89 -14.78
N ASN A 315 7.58 18.00 -14.15
CA ASN A 315 7.90 16.68 -14.70
C ASN A 315 6.91 15.59 -14.24
N ILE A 316 6.02 15.89 -13.28
CA ILE A 316 4.96 14.97 -12.88
C ILE A 316 3.81 15.11 -13.88
N SER A 317 3.29 13.99 -14.37
CA SER A 317 2.12 13.97 -15.26
C SER A 317 0.99 14.84 -14.72
N THR A 318 0.37 15.61 -15.59
CA THR A 318 -0.80 16.44 -15.25
C THR A 318 -2.05 15.60 -15.01
N CYS A 319 -2.03 14.33 -15.41
CA CYS A 319 -3.11 13.38 -15.19
C CYS A 319 -3.50 13.29 -13.72
N ARG A 320 -4.79 13.21 -13.44
CA ARG A 320 -5.29 12.77 -12.13
C ARG A 320 -5.03 11.27 -11.96
N SER A 321 -5.05 10.78 -10.74
CA SER A 321 -4.97 9.35 -10.51
C SER A 321 -6.24 8.62 -10.99
N PRO A 322 -6.18 7.28 -11.26
CA PRO A 322 -7.37 6.50 -11.62
C PRO A 322 -8.56 6.70 -10.68
N GLN A 323 -8.32 6.82 -9.36
CA GLN A 323 -9.36 7.14 -8.39
C GLN A 323 -10.05 8.46 -8.69
N GLN A 324 -9.28 9.50 -8.96
CA GLN A 324 -9.81 10.85 -9.16
C GLN A 324 -10.43 11.02 -10.53
N MET A 325 -9.81 10.50 -11.59
CA MET A 325 -10.41 10.49 -12.93
C MET A 325 -11.78 9.81 -12.90
N PHE A 326 -11.83 8.63 -12.30
CA PHE A 326 -13.06 7.86 -12.25
C PHE A 326 -14.11 8.48 -11.32
N GLY A 327 -13.69 9.06 -10.21
CA GLY A 327 -14.57 9.84 -9.33
C GLY A 327 -15.22 11.01 -10.06
N ALA A 328 -14.45 11.76 -10.85
CA ALA A 328 -14.96 12.88 -11.66
C ALA A 328 -15.94 12.39 -12.73
N VAL A 329 -15.66 11.29 -13.41
CA VAL A 329 -16.56 10.67 -14.39
C VAL A 329 -17.87 10.22 -13.75
N ILE A 330 -17.81 9.49 -12.64
CA ILE A 330 -19.00 9.06 -11.88
C ILE A 330 -19.82 10.27 -11.47
N ARG A 331 -19.18 11.29 -10.93
CA ARG A 331 -19.90 12.51 -10.49
C ARG A 331 -20.55 13.25 -11.64
N GLU A 332 -19.88 13.34 -12.79
CA GLU A 332 -20.45 13.96 -14.01
C GLU A 332 -21.63 13.14 -14.56
N TYR A 333 -21.53 11.80 -14.56
CA TYR A 333 -22.61 10.89 -14.97
C TYR A 333 -23.86 11.07 -14.11
N TYR A 334 -23.70 11.11 -12.79
CA TYR A 334 -24.79 11.30 -11.84
C TYR A 334 -25.30 12.76 -11.72
N ARG A 335 -24.81 13.69 -12.53
CA ARG A 335 -25.45 15.02 -12.69
C ARG A 335 -26.79 14.94 -13.40
N ASN A 336 -27.02 13.90 -14.19
CA ASN A 336 -28.29 13.70 -14.86
C ASN A 336 -29.39 13.34 -13.82
N PRO A 337 -30.46 14.16 -13.71
CA PRO A 337 -31.57 13.91 -12.77
C PRO A 337 -32.28 12.57 -12.97
N GLU A 338 -32.33 12.06 -14.21
CA GLU A 338 -32.91 10.76 -14.51
C GLU A 338 -32.09 9.61 -13.89
N ILE A 339 -30.77 9.78 -13.79
CA ILE A 339 -29.85 8.78 -13.22
C ILE A 339 -29.84 8.88 -11.70
N ASN A 340 -29.69 10.08 -11.14
CA ASN A 340 -29.62 10.28 -9.70
C ASN A 340 -30.98 10.25 -9.00
N GLN A 341 -32.11 10.21 -9.76
CA GLN A 341 -33.49 10.16 -9.25
C GLN A 341 -33.79 11.29 -8.24
N GLY A 342 -33.15 12.44 -8.40
CA GLY A 342 -33.27 13.57 -7.47
C GLY A 342 -32.56 13.36 -6.12
N LYS A 343 -31.80 12.29 -5.93
CA LYS A 343 -31.07 12.00 -4.71
C LYS A 343 -29.65 12.59 -4.75
N LYS A 344 -29.04 12.69 -3.57
CA LYS A 344 -27.65 13.12 -3.41
C LYS A 344 -26.70 11.95 -3.72
N LEU A 345 -25.73 12.14 -4.61
CA LEU A 345 -24.66 11.17 -4.82
C LEU A 345 -23.61 11.25 -3.70
N VAL A 346 -23.25 10.09 -3.15
CA VAL A 346 -22.05 9.86 -2.33
C VAL A 346 -21.17 8.85 -3.05
N SER A 347 -19.98 9.28 -3.47
CA SER A 347 -18.97 8.47 -4.15
C SER A 347 -17.96 7.95 -3.13
N VAL A 348 -17.84 6.63 -3.03
CA VAL A 348 -16.94 5.94 -2.12
C VAL A 348 -15.89 5.17 -2.92
N SER A 349 -14.61 5.41 -2.66
CA SER A 349 -13.56 4.61 -3.27
C SER A 349 -12.99 3.57 -2.29
N ILE A 350 -12.85 2.34 -2.76
CA ILE A 350 -12.31 1.21 -1.99
C ILE A 350 -10.89 0.95 -2.47
N MET A 351 -9.90 1.30 -1.62
CA MET A 351 -8.52 1.45 -2.03
C MET A 351 -7.55 0.62 -1.19
N PRO A 352 -6.44 0.11 -1.75
CA PRO A 352 -5.37 -0.54 -0.99
C PRO A 352 -4.48 0.45 -0.22
N CYS A 353 -4.78 1.73 -0.27
CA CYS A 353 -3.88 2.85 0.00
C CYS A 353 -4.47 3.82 1.02
N THR A 354 -3.67 4.26 1.99
CA THR A 354 -4.08 5.29 2.95
C THR A 354 -3.88 6.72 2.41
N ALA A 355 -2.88 6.94 1.54
CA ALA A 355 -2.64 8.26 0.94
C ALA A 355 -3.80 8.73 0.05
N LYS A 356 -4.63 7.82 -0.45
CA LYS A 356 -5.87 8.14 -1.19
C LYS A 356 -6.89 8.91 -0.35
N LYS A 357 -6.86 8.78 0.99
CA LYS A 357 -7.69 9.58 1.91
C LYS A 357 -7.29 11.06 1.94
N GLU A 358 -6.01 11.37 1.73
CA GLU A 358 -5.54 12.75 1.60
C GLU A 358 -5.76 13.29 0.17
N GLU A 359 -5.56 12.45 -0.83
CA GLU A 359 -5.69 12.84 -2.24
C GLU A 359 -7.06 13.48 -2.54
N ILE A 360 -8.14 12.93 -1.99
CA ILE A 360 -9.49 13.47 -2.19
C ILE A 360 -9.69 14.87 -1.60
N LEU A 361 -8.82 15.30 -0.69
CA LEU A 361 -8.89 16.61 -0.03
C LEU A 361 -8.03 17.66 -0.74
N ARG A 362 -7.25 17.28 -1.73
CA ARG A 362 -6.33 18.18 -2.44
C ARG A 362 -7.10 19.05 -3.45
N PRO A 363 -6.89 20.39 -3.45
CA PRO A 363 -7.62 21.28 -4.34
C PRO A 363 -7.48 20.94 -5.83
N GLU A 364 -6.29 20.53 -6.26
CA GLU A 364 -6.00 20.12 -7.64
C GLU A 364 -6.73 18.84 -8.08
N SER A 365 -7.27 18.09 -7.13
CA SER A 365 -8.10 16.88 -7.37
C SER A 365 -9.59 17.18 -7.40
N MET A 366 -9.99 18.44 -7.23
CA MET A 366 -11.41 18.84 -7.19
C MET A 366 -11.88 19.35 -8.54
N THR A 367 -13.12 19.04 -8.90
CA THR A 367 -13.79 19.59 -10.08
C THR A 367 -14.67 20.75 -9.66
N ASN A 368 -14.39 21.96 -10.16
CA ASN A 368 -15.11 23.19 -9.80
C ASN A 368 -15.18 23.45 -8.28
N GLY A 369 -14.07 23.18 -7.57
CA GLY A 369 -13.99 23.37 -6.12
C GLY A 369 -14.74 22.34 -5.27
N ARG A 370 -15.26 21.27 -5.88
CA ARG A 370 -15.97 20.18 -5.21
C ARG A 370 -15.20 18.88 -5.31
N GLN A 371 -15.15 18.13 -4.21
CA GLN A 371 -14.57 16.78 -4.19
C GLN A 371 -15.36 15.85 -5.12
N ASP A 372 -14.64 15.07 -5.92
CA ASP A 372 -15.21 14.09 -6.83
C ASP A 372 -15.45 12.72 -6.16
N VAL A 373 -14.67 12.42 -5.12
CA VAL A 373 -14.83 11.27 -4.24
C VAL A 373 -15.08 11.77 -2.82
N ASP A 374 -16.15 11.33 -2.18
CA ASP A 374 -16.53 11.80 -0.84
C ASP A 374 -15.77 11.07 0.26
N TYR A 375 -15.62 9.74 0.16
CA TYR A 375 -14.95 8.91 1.17
C TYR A 375 -14.02 7.87 0.55
N VAL A 376 -12.98 7.52 1.30
CA VAL A 376 -12.07 6.42 0.93
C VAL A 376 -12.10 5.36 2.03
N LEU A 377 -12.52 4.16 1.69
CA LEU A 377 -12.40 2.97 2.52
C LEU A 377 -11.19 2.15 2.09
N THR A 378 -10.37 1.73 3.03
CA THR A 378 -9.29 0.81 2.73
C THR A 378 -9.78 -0.64 2.67
N THR A 379 -9.00 -1.54 2.08
CA THR A 379 -9.30 -2.98 2.05
C THR A 379 -9.62 -3.53 3.45
N THR A 380 -8.89 -3.07 4.48
CA THR A 380 -9.13 -3.53 5.87
C THR A 380 -10.39 -2.92 6.48
N GLU A 381 -10.79 -1.72 6.12
CA GLU A 381 -12.04 -1.10 6.56
C GLU A 381 -13.24 -1.83 5.96
N VAL A 382 -13.22 -2.12 4.65
CA VAL A 382 -14.29 -2.90 4.00
C VAL A 382 -14.39 -4.31 4.58
N ALA A 383 -13.26 -4.99 4.83
CA ALA A 383 -13.27 -6.28 5.52
C ALA A 383 -13.93 -6.19 6.91
N SER A 384 -13.74 -5.08 7.62
CA SER A 384 -14.40 -4.83 8.91
C SER A 384 -15.91 -4.62 8.75
N MET A 385 -16.35 -3.84 7.75
CA MET A 385 -17.78 -3.63 7.46
C MET A 385 -18.49 -4.96 7.15
N ILE A 386 -17.92 -5.78 6.26
CA ILE A 386 -18.45 -7.10 5.89
C ILE A 386 -18.59 -8.00 7.13
N ARG A 387 -17.58 -8.05 8.01
CA ARG A 387 -17.63 -8.83 9.25
C ARG A 387 -18.68 -8.32 10.22
N LYS A 388 -18.78 -7.01 10.43
CA LYS A 388 -19.76 -6.38 11.33
C LYS A 388 -21.18 -6.63 10.88
N SER A 389 -21.44 -6.77 9.58
CA SER A 389 -22.75 -7.07 9.00
C SER A 389 -23.11 -8.57 9.04
N GLY A 390 -22.21 -9.42 9.56
CA GLY A 390 -22.46 -10.88 9.65
C GLY A 390 -22.44 -11.60 8.30
N ILE A 391 -21.97 -10.97 7.24
CA ILE A 391 -21.85 -11.58 5.91
C ILE A 391 -20.72 -12.63 5.93
N ARG A 392 -21.07 -13.88 5.63
CA ARG A 392 -20.09 -14.97 5.46
C ARG A 392 -19.48 -14.89 4.07
N PHE A 393 -18.50 -14.02 3.92
CA PHE A 393 -17.89 -13.63 2.65
C PHE A 393 -17.33 -14.83 1.86
N GLU A 394 -16.83 -15.83 2.53
CA GLU A 394 -16.32 -17.06 1.93
C GLU A 394 -17.40 -17.87 1.19
N ASN A 395 -18.66 -17.74 1.61
CA ASN A 395 -19.77 -18.56 1.14
C ASN A 395 -20.71 -17.85 0.16
N ILE A 396 -20.55 -16.55 -0.08
CA ILE A 396 -21.41 -15.83 -1.03
C ILE A 396 -20.96 -16.06 -2.46
N ASP A 397 -21.91 -16.01 -3.39
CA ASP A 397 -21.66 -16.08 -4.83
C ASP A 397 -21.06 -14.79 -5.35
N GLY A 398 -20.38 -14.84 -6.50
CA GLY A 398 -19.86 -13.68 -7.17
C GLY A 398 -20.94 -13.00 -8.03
N GLU A 399 -20.93 -11.67 -8.06
CA GLU A 399 -21.71 -10.83 -8.95
C GLU A 399 -20.81 -10.04 -9.90
N SER A 400 -21.33 -9.60 -11.03
CA SER A 400 -20.64 -8.70 -11.95
C SER A 400 -20.67 -7.28 -11.42
N THR A 401 -19.68 -6.48 -11.79
CA THR A 401 -19.70 -5.04 -11.61
C THR A 401 -20.80 -4.40 -12.45
N ASP A 402 -21.33 -3.28 -11.95
CA ASP A 402 -22.46 -2.60 -12.57
C ASP A 402 -22.06 -1.82 -13.83
N MET A 403 -23.05 -1.59 -14.71
CA MET A 403 -22.89 -0.81 -15.93
C MET A 403 -23.30 0.67 -15.68
N PRO A 404 -22.75 1.63 -16.43
CA PRO A 404 -21.97 1.46 -17.66
C PRO A 404 -20.47 1.32 -17.46
N PHE A 405 -19.94 1.37 -16.25
CA PHE A 405 -18.50 1.45 -15.97
C PHE A 405 -17.90 0.15 -15.44
N GLY A 406 -18.57 -0.97 -15.66
CA GLY A 406 -18.16 -2.28 -15.12
C GLY A 406 -17.06 -3.01 -15.89
N ILE A 407 -16.65 -2.54 -17.07
CA ILE A 407 -15.71 -3.22 -17.94
C ILE A 407 -14.40 -2.44 -18.05
N GLY A 408 -13.32 -3.00 -17.52
CA GLY A 408 -11.95 -2.49 -17.69
C GLY A 408 -11.07 -3.41 -18.53
N SER A 409 -9.84 -2.99 -18.82
CA SER A 409 -8.85 -3.78 -19.55
C SER A 409 -7.86 -4.50 -18.64
N GLY A 410 -7.15 -5.50 -19.20
CA GLY A 410 -6.02 -6.14 -18.53
C GLY A 410 -4.90 -5.15 -18.18
N GLY A 411 -4.69 -4.13 -19.02
CA GLY A 411 -3.78 -3.02 -18.75
C GLY A 411 -4.16 -2.28 -17.46
N GLY A 412 -5.43 -1.98 -17.27
CA GLY A 412 -5.91 -1.32 -16.05
C GLY A 412 -5.79 -2.19 -14.80
N VAL A 413 -6.02 -3.50 -14.89
CA VAL A 413 -5.91 -4.43 -13.74
C VAL A 413 -4.50 -4.47 -13.16
N ILE A 414 -3.46 -4.48 -14.01
CA ILE A 414 -2.07 -4.60 -13.56
C ILE A 414 -1.52 -3.35 -12.88
N PHE A 415 -2.24 -2.23 -12.84
CA PHE A 415 -1.87 -1.04 -12.05
C PHE A 415 -1.61 -1.34 -10.56
N GLY A 416 -2.14 -2.45 -10.06
CA GLY A 416 -1.93 -2.86 -8.67
C GLY A 416 -0.53 -3.33 -8.33
N VAL A 417 0.31 -3.67 -9.31
CA VAL A 417 1.70 -4.14 -9.15
C VAL A 417 2.70 -3.11 -9.65
N THR A 418 3.92 -3.17 -9.16
CA THR A 418 5.02 -2.31 -9.64
C THR A 418 5.41 -2.66 -11.08
N GLY A 419 5.49 -1.69 -11.95
CA GLY A 419 5.69 -1.83 -13.39
C GLY A 419 4.39 -1.95 -14.18
N GLY A 420 3.25 -2.04 -13.50
CA GLY A 420 1.96 -2.22 -14.15
C GLY A 420 1.50 -1.01 -14.94
N VAL A 421 1.79 0.21 -14.48
CA VAL A 421 1.49 1.44 -15.22
C VAL A 421 2.35 1.51 -16.47
N THR A 422 3.66 1.31 -16.31
CA THR A 422 4.60 1.30 -17.45
C THR A 422 4.23 0.23 -18.46
N GLU A 423 3.91 -0.99 -18.02
CA GLU A 423 3.46 -2.06 -18.91
C GLU A 423 2.20 -1.67 -19.69
N ALA A 424 1.22 -1.05 -19.03
CA ALA A 424 -0.03 -0.62 -19.66
C ALA A 424 0.20 0.50 -20.70
N VAL A 425 1.05 1.49 -20.38
CA VAL A 425 1.45 2.54 -21.34
C VAL A 425 2.18 1.93 -22.54
N LEU A 426 3.13 1.00 -22.33
CA LEU A 426 3.80 0.30 -23.40
C LEU A 426 2.83 -0.47 -24.31
N ARG A 427 1.83 -1.15 -23.73
CA ARG A 427 0.78 -1.82 -24.49
C ARG A 427 -0.04 -0.84 -25.35
N ARG A 428 -0.31 0.37 -24.85
CA ARG A 428 -1.02 1.42 -25.58
C ARG A 428 -0.21 1.94 -26.77
N LEU A 429 1.10 2.12 -26.59
CA LEU A 429 2.00 2.62 -27.64
C LEU A 429 2.25 1.59 -28.74
N GLN A 430 2.15 0.31 -28.49
CA GLN A 430 2.33 -0.74 -29.49
C GLN A 430 1.17 -0.76 -30.49
N THR A 431 1.48 -0.76 -31.78
CA THR A 431 0.49 -0.80 -32.86
C THR A 431 -0.05 -2.21 -33.13
N GLY A 432 0.71 -3.24 -32.77
CA GLY A 432 0.34 -4.64 -33.01
C GLY A 432 -0.56 -5.22 -31.91
N HIS A 433 -1.34 -6.24 -32.29
CA HIS A 433 -2.25 -6.98 -31.41
C HIS A 433 -1.79 -8.44 -31.20
N SER A 434 -0.60 -8.80 -31.66
CA SER A 434 -0.13 -10.17 -31.60
C SER A 434 0.21 -10.58 -30.17
N ARG A 435 -0.06 -11.85 -29.84
CA ARG A 435 0.33 -12.44 -28.56
C ARG A 435 1.85 -12.34 -28.33
N VAL A 436 2.63 -12.43 -29.40
CA VAL A 436 4.10 -12.35 -29.37
C VAL A 436 4.57 -10.96 -28.89
N GLU A 437 3.93 -9.89 -29.36
CA GLU A 437 4.26 -8.52 -28.93
C GLU A 437 3.91 -8.28 -27.47
N MET A 438 2.75 -8.77 -27.03
CA MET A 438 2.36 -8.70 -25.62
C MET A 438 3.32 -9.48 -24.72
N ASP A 439 3.78 -10.64 -25.15
CA ASP A 439 4.74 -11.45 -24.40
C ASP A 439 6.14 -10.78 -24.37
N ARG A 440 6.54 -10.09 -25.44
CA ARG A 440 7.78 -9.26 -25.44
C ARG A 440 7.72 -8.17 -24.36
N ILE A 441 6.60 -7.45 -24.24
CA ILE A 441 6.45 -6.44 -23.18
C ILE A 441 6.52 -7.11 -21.80
N ARG A 442 5.80 -8.20 -21.58
CA ARG A 442 5.79 -8.94 -20.31
C ARG A 442 7.19 -9.42 -19.89
N THR A 443 8.03 -9.78 -20.86
CA THR A 443 9.40 -10.29 -20.64
C THR A 443 10.48 -9.21 -20.74
N SER A 444 10.13 -7.95 -20.99
CA SER A 444 11.08 -6.83 -21.13
C SER A 444 11.81 -6.43 -19.84
N GLY A 445 11.50 -7.08 -18.70
CA GLY A 445 12.00 -6.69 -17.38
C GLY A 445 11.08 -5.74 -16.63
N VAL A 446 9.93 -5.35 -17.21
CA VAL A 446 8.94 -4.46 -16.54
C VAL A 446 8.31 -5.14 -15.32
N ARG A 447 8.15 -6.47 -15.34
CA ARG A 447 7.64 -7.28 -14.23
C ARG A 447 8.76 -7.70 -13.29
N GLY A 448 8.49 -7.84 -12.01
CA GLY A 448 9.44 -8.28 -10.98
C GLY A 448 9.30 -7.48 -9.69
N ASP A 449 10.01 -7.93 -8.66
CA ASP A 449 9.94 -7.38 -7.30
C ASP A 449 11.09 -6.39 -6.99
N GLU A 450 12.01 -6.17 -7.92
CA GLU A 450 13.16 -5.30 -7.77
C GLU A 450 12.74 -3.86 -7.46
N GLY A 451 13.53 -3.19 -6.64
CA GLY A 451 13.26 -1.79 -6.24
C GLY A 451 13.48 -0.79 -7.37
N LEU A 452 14.32 -1.13 -8.34
CA LEU A 452 14.59 -0.43 -9.59
C LEU A 452 14.56 -1.41 -10.74
N LYS A 453 13.85 -1.06 -11.80
CA LYS A 453 13.88 -1.75 -13.11
C LYS A 453 14.06 -0.70 -14.19
N GLU A 454 14.94 -0.97 -15.13
CA GLU A 454 15.24 -0.11 -16.28
C GLU A 454 14.93 -0.89 -17.55
N LEU A 455 14.28 -0.24 -18.50
CA LEU A 455 13.91 -0.86 -19.77
C LEU A 455 13.99 0.17 -20.90
N THR A 456 14.25 -0.35 -22.09
CA THR A 456 14.29 0.41 -23.32
C THR A 456 13.35 -0.23 -24.32
N PHE A 457 12.59 0.58 -25.05
CA PHE A 457 11.71 0.11 -26.10
C PHE A 457 11.74 1.06 -27.30
N ASP A 458 11.48 0.52 -28.48
CA ASP A 458 11.37 1.30 -29.70
C ASP A 458 9.91 1.70 -29.96
N TYR A 459 9.70 2.98 -30.25
CA TYR A 459 8.43 3.52 -30.71
C TYR A 459 8.65 4.31 -32.00
N MET A 460 8.17 3.79 -33.13
CA MET A 460 8.30 4.41 -34.46
C MET A 460 9.76 4.82 -34.81
N GLY A 461 10.73 3.95 -34.46
CA GLY A 461 12.15 4.20 -34.73
C GLY A 461 12.84 5.13 -33.74
N LYS A 462 12.17 5.54 -32.67
CA LYS A 462 12.75 6.31 -31.57
C LYS A 462 12.89 5.42 -30.33
N GLU A 463 14.09 5.37 -29.78
CA GLU A 463 14.36 4.67 -28.52
C GLU A 463 13.77 5.48 -27.35
N ILE A 464 12.91 4.85 -26.56
CA ILE A 464 12.34 5.41 -25.34
C ILE A 464 12.89 4.62 -24.14
N ARG A 465 13.42 5.35 -23.17
CA ARG A 465 13.97 4.80 -21.92
C ARG A 465 13.01 5.00 -20.80
N ALA A 466 12.62 3.90 -20.15
CA ALA A 466 11.74 3.94 -19.01
C ALA A 466 12.38 3.34 -17.75
N ALA A 467 11.98 3.84 -16.59
CA ALA A 467 12.38 3.29 -15.32
C ALA A 467 11.17 3.08 -14.41
N VAL A 468 11.22 2.03 -13.60
CA VAL A 468 10.17 1.68 -12.64
C VAL A 468 10.77 1.60 -11.23
N PHE A 469 10.23 2.40 -10.32
CA PHE A 469 10.68 2.44 -8.93
C PHE A 469 9.58 2.09 -7.96
N ASN A 470 9.96 1.40 -6.90
CA ASN A 470 9.10 1.18 -5.77
C ASN A 470 9.84 1.41 -4.44
N GLY A 471 9.17 2.14 -3.52
CA GLY A 471 9.76 2.70 -2.30
C GLY A 471 10.38 4.09 -2.56
N LEU A 472 9.97 5.10 -1.80
CA LEU A 472 10.39 6.48 -2.01
C LEU A 472 11.90 6.71 -1.79
N GLY A 473 12.54 5.88 -0.95
CA GLY A 473 14.00 5.91 -0.80
C GLY A 473 14.75 5.51 -2.07
N ASN A 474 14.17 4.65 -2.91
CA ASN A 474 14.73 4.34 -4.23
C ASN A 474 14.50 5.50 -5.21
N ALA A 475 13.31 6.14 -5.16
CA ALA A 475 13.03 7.34 -5.95
C ALA A 475 13.98 8.50 -5.60
N ASP A 476 14.24 8.72 -4.30
CA ASP A 476 15.20 9.72 -3.81
C ASP A 476 16.61 9.51 -4.40
N LYS A 477 17.07 8.28 -4.44
CA LYS A 477 18.37 7.91 -5.04
C LYS A 477 18.40 8.16 -6.54
N LEU A 478 17.31 7.79 -7.24
CA LEU A 478 17.23 7.99 -8.70
C LEU A 478 17.23 9.48 -9.07
N ILE A 479 16.39 10.27 -8.41
CA ILE A 479 16.30 11.70 -8.70
C ILE A 479 17.67 12.35 -8.61
N LYS A 480 18.48 12.00 -7.59
CA LYS A 480 19.85 12.50 -7.45
C LYS A 480 20.75 12.09 -8.64
N ARG A 481 20.58 10.87 -9.17
CA ARG A 481 21.32 10.40 -10.36
C ARG A 481 20.86 11.11 -11.64
N ILE A 482 19.57 11.42 -11.77
CA ILE A 482 19.04 12.22 -12.88
C ILE A 482 19.57 13.65 -12.80
N GLN A 483 19.52 14.27 -11.63
CA GLN A 483 20.01 15.64 -11.42
C GLN A 483 21.52 15.78 -11.64
N SER A 484 22.30 14.74 -11.31
CA SER A 484 23.75 14.72 -11.60
C SER A 484 24.08 14.43 -13.08
N GLY A 485 23.10 14.12 -13.91
CA GLY A 485 23.29 13.76 -15.32
C GLY A 485 23.87 12.35 -15.55
N GLU A 486 23.94 11.51 -14.50
CA GLU A 486 24.43 10.13 -14.59
C GLU A 486 23.50 9.25 -15.43
N VAL A 487 22.18 9.48 -15.33
CA VAL A 487 21.14 8.72 -16.06
C VAL A 487 20.09 9.66 -16.63
N SER A 488 19.46 9.22 -17.73
CA SER A 488 18.36 9.95 -18.38
C SER A 488 17.27 8.96 -18.78
N TYR A 489 16.02 9.37 -18.56
CA TYR A 489 14.82 8.59 -18.94
C TYR A 489 13.80 9.52 -19.57
N ASP A 490 12.89 8.93 -20.37
CA ASP A 490 11.74 9.61 -20.94
C ASP A 490 10.49 9.41 -20.06
N PHE A 491 10.36 8.21 -19.44
CA PHE A 491 9.21 7.85 -18.63
C PHE A 491 9.63 7.16 -17.33
N VAL A 492 9.06 7.57 -16.19
CA VAL A 492 9.41 7.00 -14.88
C VAL A 492 8.17 6.71 -14.06
N GLU A 493 7.92 5.42 -13.80
CA GLU A 493 6.91 4.99 -12.86
C GLU A 493 7.47 5.00 -11.42
N VAL A 494 6.76 5.69 -10.51
CA VAL A 494 7.11 5.70 -9.08
C VAL A 494 5.93 5.25 -8.23
N MET A 495 6.15 4.20 -7.45
CA MET A 495 5.21 3.77 -6.41
C MET A 495 5.84 3.88 -5.03
N ALA A 496 5.18 4.58 -4.10
CA ALA A 496 5.67 4.73 -2.72
C ALA A 496 5.76 3.39 -1.97
N CYS A 497 4.87 2.45 -2.25
CA CYS A 497 4.87 1.14 -1.62
C CYS A 497 5.81 0.18 -2.36
N ARG A 498 6.69 -0.51 -1.63
CA ARG A 498 7.48 -1.60 -2.22
C ARG A 498 6.55 -2.63 -2.86
N ARG A 499 6.85 -3.05 -4.09
CA ARG A 499 6.07 -4.00 -4.92
C ARG A 499 4.69 -3.48 -5.38
N GLY A 500 4.40 -2.19 -5.21
CA GLY A 500 3.16 -1.58 -5.68
C GLY A 500 1.99 -1.67 -4.70
N CYS A 501 0.80 -1.41 -5.19
CA CYS A 501 -0.42 -1.26 -4.40
C CYS A 501 -0.91 -2.56 -3.74
N ILE A 502 -0.49 -3.74 -4.22
CA ILE A 502 -0.74 -5.03 -3.54
C ILE A 502 -0.19 -5.07 -2.11
N MET A 503 0.77 -4.18 -1.78
CA MET A 503 1.37 -3.99 -0.46
C MET A 503 1.08 -2.61 0.13
N GLY A 504 0.01 -1.96 -0.31
CA GLY A 504 -0.39 -0.63 0.13
C GLY A 504 -0.69 -0.53 1.62
N GLY A 505 -0.63 0.69 2.16
CA GLY A 505 -0.86 0.97 3.59
C GLY A 505 -2.25 0.60 4.11
N GLY A 506 -3.25 0.44 3.22
CA GLY A 506 -4.62 0.01 3.53
C GLY A 506 -4.88 -1.50 3.42
N GLN A 507 -3.88 -2.27 2.98
CA GLN A 507 -4.00 -3.72 2.81
C GLN A 507 -3.91 -4.49 4.15
N PRO A 508 -4.38 -5.76 4.19
CA PRO A 508 -4.12 -6.67 5.31
C PRO A 508 -2.62 -6.79 5.59
N VAL A 509 -2.23 -6.66 6.86
CA VAL A 509 -0.84 -6.74 7.34
C VAL A 509 -0.37 -8.20 7.49
N GLY A 510 0.95 -8.39 7.69
CA GLY A 510 1.55 -9.71 7.92
C GLY A 510 1.80 -10.52 6.63
N ALA A 511 1.70 -9.88 5.45
CA ALA A 511 1.97 -10.53 4.17
C ALA A 511 3.46 -10.87 4.01
N GLY A 512 3.81 -12.14 4.18
CA GLY A 512 5.15 -12.66 3.91
C GLY A 512 5.45 -12.77 2.40
N PRO A 513 6.67 -13.22 2.01
CA PRO A 513 7.08 -13.31 0.61
C PRO A 513 6.13 -14.16 -0.26
N ARG A 514 5.60 -15.27 0.27
CA ARG A 514 4.64 -16.14 -0.44
C ARG A 514 3.33 -15.41 -0.75
N THR A 515 2.77 -14.70 0.23
CA THR A 515 1.52 -13.92 0.05
C THR A 515 1.70 -12.81 -0.98
N ARG A 516 2.84 -12.12 -0.97
CA ARG A 516 3.16 -11.05 -1.94
C ARG A 516 3.19 -11.58 -3.37
N LYS A 517 3.92 -12.68 -3.60
CA LYS A 517 3.96 -13.35 -4.91
C LYS A 517 2.58 -13.82 -5.35
N ALA A 518 1.77 -14.37 -4.43
CA ALA A 518 0.42 -14.81 -4.73
C ALA A 518 -0.50 -13.66 -5.15
N ARG A 519 -0.47 -12.52 -4.43
CA ARG A 519 -1.25 -11.32 -4.80
C ARG A 519 -0.83 -10.76 -6.18
N ALA A 520 0.47 -10.68 -6.46
CA ALA A 520 0.95 -10.24 -7.78
C ALA A 520 0.49 -11.21 -8.88
N LYS A 521 0.65 -12.53 -8.66
CA LYS A 521 0.19 -13.56 -9.58
C LYS A 521 -1.31 -13.44 -9.84
N GLY A 522 -2.14 -13.21 -8.83
CA GLY A 522 -3.59 -13.06 -8.97
C GLY A 522 -3.99 -11.92 -9.89
N LEU A 523 -3.28 -10.77 -9.86
CA LEU A 523 -3.51 -9.68 -10.82
C LEU A 523 -3.06 -10.05 -12.23
N TYR A 524 -1.90 -10.70 -12.37
CA TYR A 524 -1.43 -11.15 -13.69
C TYR A 524 -2.33 -12.23 -14.28
N ASP A 525 -2.83 -13.17 -13.47
CA ASP A 525 -3.81 -14.18 -13.90
C ASP A 525 -5.12 -13.51 -14.34
N THR A 526 -5.56 -12.47 -13.62
CA THR A 526 -6.73 -11.69 -14.00
C THR A 526 -6.52 -11.02 -15.35
N ASP A 527 -5.38 -10.33 -15.58
CA ASP A 527 -5.02 -9.75 -16.88
C ASP A 527 -5.04 -10.81 -18.01
N VAL A 528 -4.48 -12.00 -17.75
CA VAL A 528 -4.47 -13.07 -18.76
C VAL A 528 -5.89 -13.52 -19.13
N ASN A 529 -6.82 -13.52 -18.20
CA ASN A 529 -8.20 -13.96 -18.43
C ASN A 529 -9.11 -12.86 -19.00
N MET A 530 -8.73 -11.58 -18.93
CA MET A 530 -9.53 -10.50 -19.54
C MET A 530 -9.46 -10.55 -21.07
N GLN A 531 -10.58 -10.27 -21.71
CA GLN A 531 -10.66 -10.21 -23.18
C GLN A 531 -9.98 -8.96 -23.73
N ILE A 532 -10.25 -7.81 -23.15
CA ILE A 532 -9.64 -6.53 -23.53
C ILE A 532 -8.27 -6.44 -22.86
N LYS A 533 -7.21 -6.27 -23.64
CA LYS A 533 -5.82 -6.21 -23.15
C LYS A 533 -5.27 -4.80 -23.05
N LYS A 534 -5.68 -3.93 -23.93
CA LYS A 534 -5.22 -2.55 -24.04
C LYS A 534 -6.35 -1.58 -23.66
N SER A 535 -6.01 -0.51 -22.97
CA SER A 535 -6.97 0.50 -22.51
C SER A 535 -7.70 1.19 -23.67
N ASN A 536 -7.00 1.46 -24.75
CA ASN A 536 -7.57 2.08 -25.97
C ASN A 536 -8.40 1.12 -26.86
N GLU A 537 -8.54 -0.13 -26.48
CA GLU A 537 -9.45 -1.10 -27.11
C GLU A 537 -10.75 -1.29 -26.31
N ASN A 538 -10.88 -0.64 -25.17
CA ASN A 538 -12.09 -0.72 -24.36
C ASN A 538 -13.21 0.13 -24.98
N PRO A 539 -14.27 -0.49 -25.58
CA PRO A 539 -15.29 0.23 -26.29
C PRO A 539 -16.09 1.17 -25.37
N MET A 540 -16.22 0.82 -24.08
CA MET A 540 -16.92 1.67 -23.10
C MET A 540 -16.13 2.94 -22.80
N VAL A 541 -14.81 2.84 -22.76
CA VAL A 541 -13.92 4.00 -22.57
C VAL A 541 -13.94 4.88 -23.82
N LEU A 542 -13.88 4.30 -25.02
CA LEU A 542 -13.97 5.07 -26.27
C LEU A 542 -15.30 5.82 -26.38
N ALA A 543 -16.43 5.16 -26.07
CA ALA A 543 -17.74 5.80 -26.05
C ALA A 543 -17.82 6.96 -25.03
N LEU A 544 -17.08 6.87 -23.92
CA LEU A 544 -17.02 7.95 -22.94
C LEU A 544 -16.37 9.22 -23.51
N TYR A 545 -15.28 9.08 -24.29
CA TYR A 545 -14.63 10.23 -24.95
C TYR A 545 -15.51 10.87 -26.01
N GLU A 546 -16.29 10.09 -26.75
CA GLU A 546 -17.24 10.60 -27.74
C GLU A 546 -18.47 11.26 -27.11
N GLY A 547 -18.82 10.88 -25.88
CA GLY A 547 -20.00 11.32 -25.13
C GLY A 547 -19.69 12.28 -23.98
N LEU A 548 -19.67 11.74 -22.75
CA LEU A 548 -19.63 12.50 -21.49
C LEU A 548 -18.36 13.36 -21.35
N LEU A 549 -17.21 12.88 -21.84
CA LEU A 549 -15.94 13.61 -21.77
C LEU A 549 -15.75 14.62 -22.90
N LYS A 550 -16.60 14.64 -23.92
CA LYS A 550 -16.44 15.52 -25.06
C LYS A 550 -16.38 16.99 -24.64
N GLY A 551 -15.23 17.64 -24.88
CA GLY A 551 -14.95 19.02 -24.47
C GLY A 551 -14.70 19.22 -22.97
N LYS A 552 -14.62 18.14 -22.17
CA LYS A 552 -14.40 18.20 -20.72
C LYS A 552 -13.21 17.35 -20.25
N THR A 553 -12.49 16.72 -21.17
CA THR A 553 -11.39 15.78 -20.86
C THR A 553 -10.38 16.40 -19.91
N HIS A 554 -9.82 17.56 -20.27
CA HIS A 554 -8.83 18.23 -19.43
C HIS A 554 -9.39 18.60 -18.05
N GLN A 555 -10.62 19.13 -17.97
CA GLN A 555 -11.26 19.52 -16.71
C GLN A 555 -11.47 18.35 -15.75
N LEU A 556 -11.85 17.17 -16.28
CA LEU A 556 -12.23 16.01 -15.48
C LEU A 556 -11.05 15.07 -15.22
N LEU A 557 -10.10 14.96 -16.16
CA LEU A 557 -9.04 13.97 -16.09
C LEU A 557 -7.68 14.53 -15.69
N HIS A 558 -7.45 15.87 -15.79
CA HIS A 558 -6.18 16.47 -15.44
C HIS A 558 -6.27 17.28 -14.14
N ARG A 559 -5.11 17.46 -13.49
CA ARG A 559 -5.00 18.25 -12.26
C ARG A 559 -5.14 19.73 -12.58
N ASN A 560 -5.91 20.44 -11.78
CA ASN A 560 -6.00 21.89 -11.89
C ASN A 560 -4.79 22.53 -11.20
N LEU A 561 -3.73 22.81 -11.96
CA LEU A 561 -2.47 23.40 -11.47
C LEU A 561 -2.53 24.94 -11.37
N GLY A 562 -3.72 25.53 -11.37
CA GLY A 562 -3.87 26.98 -11.18
C GLY A 562 -3.44 27.82 -12.40
N VAL A 563 -3.36 27.23 -13.58
CA VAL A 563 -3.23 27.99 -14.83
C VAL A 563 -4.57 28.67 -15.06
N THR A 564 -4.68 29.92 -14.61
CA THR A 564 -5.74 30.81 -15.10
C THR A 564 -5.51 30.97 -16.60
N GLU A 565 -6.45 30.44 -17.40
CA GLU A 565 -6.52 30.85 -18.81
C GLU A 565 -6.57 32.37 -18.86
N ASN A 566 -5.49 32.98 -19.36
CA ASN A 566 -5.45 34.40 -19.74
C ASN A 566 -6.12 34.58 -21.09
#